data_c9721d4d6326a69cf422f5881a092824
#
_entry.id   c9721d4d6326a69cf422f5881a092824
#
_cell.length_a   1.000
_cell.length_b   1.000
_cell.length_c   1.000
_cell.angle_alpha   90.00
_cell.angle_beta   90.00
_cell.angle_gamma   90.00
#
_symmetry.space_group_name_H-M   'P 1'
#
loop_
_entity.id
_entity.type
_entity.pdbx_description
1 polymer ?
#
loop_
_entity_poly.entity_id
_entity_poly.type
_entity_poly.pdbx_seq_one_letter_code
_entity_poly.pdbx_strand_id
1 'polypeptide(L)'
;DLKTVSIQIDGSAVPYYAPLYLAQENGYFAEEGLNVEFYYAAAADIVKNVAAGNVEFGFPNADAVVAAKAQGIPVKVVHTTYQEGLGAIIFGSDSGISTPADLKGKKVAVTSLGSANYFQLQAAMESAGLTIDDVQVEIVGTGAILTALTEGQVDAIVFSKLRTIELNNSGYAASEITCDQFLPSFGNVLVAGDKLVAEDPETVDGFCRALNKAIEYIIDGHVEEAVDMSIEKYAPTFAEKRDVVVQILNDVFVKTLWQSDYTKENGIGASNPEKWQALIDESKEIGNIDETFDASELLYTPAK
;
A
#
# COMPACT_ATOMS: atom_id res chain seq x y z
N ASP A 1 -14.40 -30.64 -2.81
CA ASP A 1 -12.94 -30.42 -2.76
C ASP A 1 -12.63 -28.96 -3.03
N LEU A 2 -11.70 -28.37 -2.25
CA LEU A 2 -11.28 -26.97 -2.43
C LEU A 2 -10.24 -26.87 -3.53
N LYS A 3 -10.32 -25.80 -4.34
CA LYS A 3 -9.29 -25.45 -5.31
C LYS A 3 -8.16 -24.71 -4.59
N THR A 4 -6.93 -25.23 -4.66
CA THR A 4 -5.76 -24.54 -4.09
C THR A 4 -5.28 -23.46 -5.07
N VAL A 5 -5.18 -22.24 -4.57
CA VAL A 5 -4.61 -21.09 -5.28
C VAL A 5 -3.52 -20.47 -4.43
N SER A 6 -2.54 -19.86 -5.07
CA SER A 6 -1.44 -19.17 -4.40
C SER A 6 -1.48 -17.69 -4.63
N ILE A 7 -0.98 -16.95 -3.63
CA ILE A 7 -0.79 -15.51 -3.69
C ILE A 7 0.63 -15.16 -3.27
N GLN A 8 1.28 -14.28 -4.02
CA GLN A 8 2.53 -13.62 -3.60
C GLN A 8 2.23 -12.24 -3.04
N ILE A 9 2.75 -11.99 -1.85
CA ILE A 9 2.55 -10.73 -1.12
C ILE A 9 3.89 -10.00 -1.04
N ASP A 10 3.85 -8.67 -1.19
CA ASP A 10 5.05 -7.82 -1.15
C ASP A 10 5.72 -7.86 0.23
N GLY A 11 7.01 -8.12 0.22
CA GLY A 11 7.86 -8.10 1.42
C GLY A 11 7.91 -9.41 2.18
N SER A 12 7.41 -9.41 3.38
CA SER A 12 7.44 -10.54 4.31
C SER A 12 6.13 -10.65 5.09
N ALA A 13 5.97 -11.73 5.85
CA ALA A 13 4.79 -11.92 6.69
C ALA A 13 4.73 -10.87 7.80
N VAL A 14 3.69 -10.05 7.76
CA VAL A 14 3.42 -9.02 8.76
C VAL A 14 1.93 -9.02 9.12
N PRO A 15 1.55 -8.59 10.34
CA PRO A 15 0.14 -8.60 10.76
C PRO A 15 -0.77 -7.67 9.95
N TYR A 16 -0.21 -6.75 9.19
CA TYR A 16 -0.97 -5.82 8.33
C TYR A 16 -1.69 -6.53 7.18
N TYR A 17 -1.30 -7.77 6.86
CA TYR A 17 -2.00 -8.61 5.90
C TYR A 17 -3.13 -9.44 6.53
N ALA A 18 -3.56 -9.07 7.72
CA ALA A 18 -4.62 -9.73 8.48
C ALA A 18 -5.88 -10.07 7.67
N PRO A 19 -6.39 -9.23 6.74
CA PRO A 19 -7.56 -9.61 5.95
C PRO A 19 -7.36 -10.89 5.13
N LEU A 20 -6.20 -11.06 4.52
CA LEU A 20 -5.88 -12.25 3.73
C LEU A 20 -5.78 -13.49 4.63
N TYR A 21 -5.09 -13.37 5.76
CA TYR A 21 -4.94 -14.45 6.71
C TYR A 21 -6.27 -14.83 7.35
N LEU A 22 -7.07 -13.83 7.73
CA LEU A 22 -8.37 -14.05 8.34
C LEU A 22 -9.35 -14.74 7.37
N ALA A 23 -9.32 -14.35 6.09
CA ALA A 23 -10.15 -14.99 5.07
C ALA A 23 -9.87 -16.50 4.95
N GLN A 24 -8.60 -16.90 5.10
CA GLN A 24 -8.23 -18.31 5.13
C GLN A 24 -8.65 -18.97 6.46
N GLU A 25 -8.29 -18.37 7.59
CA GLU A 25 -8.49 -18.97 8.90
C GLU A 25 -9.96 -19.04 9.34
N ASN A 26 -10.77 -18.04 8.94
CA ASN A 26 -12.20 -18.03 9.23
C ASN A 26 -13.04 -18.83 8.22
N GLY A 27 -12.40 -19.44 7.23
CA GLY A 27 -13.06 -20.25 6.22
C GLY A 27 -13.78 -19.46 5.12
N TYR A 28 -13.55 -18.16 5.01
CA TYR A 28 -14.19 -17.34 3.97
C TYR A 28 -13.73 -17.73 2.57
N PHE A 29 -12.46 -18.06 2.38
CA PHE A 29 -12.00 -18.63 1.12
C PHE A 29 -12.60 -20.01 0.87
N ALA A 30 -12.75 -20.85 1.89
CA ALA A 30 -13.36 -22.15 1.76
C ALA A 30 -14.84 -22.07 1.35
N GLU A 31 -15.58 -21.06 1.83
CA GLU A 31 -16.97 -20.79 1.39
C GLU A 31 -17.05 -20.51 -0.11
N GLU A 32 -15.98 -19.97 -0.70
CA GLU A 32 -15.85 -19.73 -2.14
C GLU A 32 -15.16 -20.88 -2.89
N GLY A 33 -14.98 -22.03 -2.23
CA GLY A 33 -14.35 -23.21 -2.81
C GLY A 33 -12.84 -23.12 -2.94
N LEU A 34 -12.20 -22.21 -2.20
CA LEU A 34 -10.76 -21.94 -2.31
C LEU A 34 -10.01 -22.33 -1.04
N ASN A 35 -8.78 -22.83 -1.25
CA ASN A 35 -7.74 -22.93 -0.23
C ASN A 35 -6.55 -22.09 -0.68
N VAL A 36 -6.16 -21.08 0.10
CA VAL A 36 -5.15 -20.09 -0.30
C VAL A 36 -3.82 -20.33 0.41
N GLU A 37 -2.76 -20.40 -0.37
CA GLU A 37 -1.38 -20.50 0.12
C GLU A 37 -0.66 -19.17 -0.07
N PHE A 38 0.06 -18.73 0.98
CA PHE A 38 0.71 -17.43 1.03
C PHE A 38 2.22 -17.54 0.79
N TYR A 39 2.73 -16.71 -0.13
CA TYR A 39 4.16 -16.57 -0.44
C TYR A 39 4.54 -15.10 -0.46
N TYR A 40 5.84 -14.81 -0.40
CA TYR A 40 6.33 -13.42 -0.33
C TYR A 40 7.43 -13.20 -1.36
N ALA A 41 7.44 -12.01 -1.98
CA ALA A 41 8.42 -11.63 -2.98
C ALA A 41 8.47 -10.10 -3.11
N ALA A 42 9.40 -9.59 -3.92
CA ALA A 42 9.44 -8.18 -4.28
C ALA A 42 8.31 -7.83 -5.28
N ALA A 43 7.75 -6.63 -5.17
CA ALA A 43 6.58 -6.22 -5.94
C ALA A 43 6.71 -6.41 -7.46
N ALA A 44 7.85 -6.05 -8.04
CA ALA A 44 8.08 -6.21 -9.47
C ALA A 44 8.08 -7.68 -9.91
N ASP A 45 8.64 -8.56 -9.09
CA ASP A 45 8.66 -10.01 -9.35
C ASP A 45 7.25 -10.61 -9.23
N ILE A 46 6.47 -10.14 -8.26
CA ILE A 46 5.07 -10.56 -8.07
C ILE A 46 4.26 -10.34 -9.34
N VAL A 47 4.32 -9.15 -9.91
CA VAL A 47 3.52 -8.82 -11.11
C VAL A 47 3.91 -9.71 -12.29
N LYS A 48 5.20 -9.97 -12.47
CA LYS A 48 5.70 -10.87 -13.53
C LYS A 48 5.23 -12.32 -13.32
N ASN A 49 5.29 -12.81 -12.08
CA ASN A 49 4.87 -14.17 -11.74
C ASN A 49 3.36 -14.38 -11.93
N VAL A 50 2.56 -13.38 -11.57
CA VAL A 50 1.11 -13.40 -11.78
C VAL A 50 0.78 -13.41 -13.27
N ALA A 51 1.39 -12.54 -14.04
CA ALA A 51 1.19 -12.47 -15.49
C ALA A 51 1.60 -13.76 -16.22
N ALA A 52 2.69 -14.40 -15.74
CA ALA A 52 3.17 -15.67 -16.30
C ALA A 52 2.34 -16.89 -15.86
N GLY A 53 1.43 -16.73 -14.88
CA GLY A 53 0.64 -17.83 -14.35
C GLY A 53 1.38 -18.73 -13.36
N ASN A 54 2.53 -18.29 -12.84
CA ASN A 54 3.29 -19.03 -11.83
C ASN A 54 2.58 -19.02 -10.45
N VAL A 55 1.82 -17.97 -10.18
CA VAL A 55 0.88 -17.83 -9.06
C VAL A 55 -0.42 -17.22 -9.58
N GLU A 56 -1.53 -17.50 -8.92
CA GLU A 56 -2.85 -17.01 -9.36
C GLU A 56 -3.01 -15.52 -9.03
N PHE A 57 -2.59 -15.12 -7.84
CA PHE A 57 -2.78 -13.76 -7.35
C PHE A 57 -1.48 -13.13 -6.87
N GLY A 58 -1.47 -11.80 -6.84
CA GLY A 58 -0.41 -11.00 -6.24
C GLY A 58 -0.94 -9.83 -5.45
N PHE A 59 -0.14 -9.38 -4.48
CA PHE A 59 -0.48 -8.25 -3.64
C PHE A 59 0.68 -7.24 -3.58
N PRO A 60 1.04 -6.65 -4.75
CA PRO A 60 2.10 -5.64 -4.86
C PRO A 60 1.58 -4.24 -4.58
N ASN A 61 2.48 -3.26 -4.51
CA ASN A 61 2.08 -1.85 -4.51
C ASN A 61 1.62 -1.40 -5.92
N ALA A 62 0.78 -0.38 -5.96
CA ALA A 62 0.19 0.12 -7.20
C ALA A 62 1.23 0.64 -8.20
N ASP A 63 2.30 1.27 -7.74
CA ASP A 63 3.34 1.82 -8.63
C ASP A 63 4.02 0.73 -9.45
N ALA A 64 4.32 -0.41 -8.82
CA ALA A 64 4.88 -1.56 -9.51
C ALA A 64 3.93 -2.14 -10.58
N VAL A 65 2.63 -2.12 -10.30
CA VAL A 65 1.61 -2.57 -11.26
C VAL A 65 1.54 -1.65 -12.46
N VAL A 66 1.51 -0.34 -12.25
CA VAL A 66 1.50 0.67 -13.33
C VAL A 66 2.74 0.55 -14.20
N ALA A 67 3.93 0.42 -13.58
CA ALA A 67 5.18 0.25 -14.31
C ALA A 67 5.18 -1.02 -15.18
N ALA A 68 4.69 -2.13 -14.64
CA ALA A 68 4.62 -3.41 -15.36
C ALA A 68 3.62 -3.34 -16.53
N LYS A 69 2.44 -2.76 -16.30
CA LYS A 69 1.42 -2.61 -17.35
C LYS A 69 1.93 -1.74 -18.49
N ALA A 70 2.63 -0.67 -18.20
CA ALA A 70 3.24 0.20 -19.21
C ALA A 70 4.29 -0.52 -20.07
N GLN A 71 4.93 -1.57 -19.53
CA GLN A 71 5.86 -2.44 -20.26
C GLN A 71 5.15 -3.56 -21.06
N GLY A 72 3.83 -3.60 -21.03
CA GLY A 72 3.05 -4.60 -21.74
C GLY A 72 2.83 -5.91 -20.97
N ILE A 73 3.10 -5.96 -19.67
CA ILE A 73 2.85 -7.14 -18.85
C ILE A 73 1.33 -7.32 -18.67
N PRO A 74 0.76 -8.48 -19.03
CA PRO A 74 -0.69 -8.70 -19.06
C PRO A 74 -1.25 -8.99 -17.67
N VAL A 75 -1.61 -7.95 -16.95
CA VAL A 75 -2.11 -8.00 -15.58
C VAL A 75 -3.34 -7.12 -15.42
N LYS A 76 -4.24 -7.50 -14.50
CA LYS A 76 -5.40 -6.71 -14.07
C LYS A 76 -5.35 -6.46 -12.56
N VAL A 77 -5.76 -5.26 -12.17
CA VAL A 77 -6.12 -4.97 -10.77
C VAL A 77 -7.55 -5.43 -10.58
N VAL A 78 -7.75 -6.35 -9.65
CA VAL A 78 -9.06 -6.92 -9.35
C VAL A 78 -9.64 -6.44 -8.02
N HIS A 79 -8.81 -5.79 -7.19
CA HIS A 79 -9.22 -5.24 -5.90
C HIS A 79 -8.25 -4.15 -5.47
N THR A 80 -8.73 -2.93 -5.29
CA THR A 80 -7.94 -1.81 -4.77
C THR A 80 -8.03 -1.78 -3.26
N THR A 81 -7.27 -2.64 -2.62
CA THR A 81 -7.33 -2.92 -1.19
C THR A 81 -6.97 -1.71 -0.35
N TYR A 82 -5.85 -1.06 -0.67
CA TYR A 82 -5.43 0.17 0.01
C TYR A 82 -5.81 1.37 -0.85
N GLN A 83 -6.81 2.09 -0.40
CA GLN A 83 -7.46 3.18 -1.13
C GLN A 83 -6.63 4.46 -1.27
N GLU A 84 -5.50 4.56 -0.56
CA GLU A 84 -4.55 5.67 -0.68
C GLU A 84 -3.11 5.20 -0.48
N GLY A 85 -2.15 6.06 -0.85
CA GLY A 85 -0.73 5.78 -0.64
C GLY A 85 -0.34 5.88 0.84
N LEU A 86 0.77 5.22 1.19
CA LEU A 86 1.30 5.17 2.55
C LEU A 86 2.34 6.26 2.84
N GLY A 87 2.75 7.04 1.85
CA GLY A 87 3.79 8.04 2.02
C GLY A 87 3.39 9.21 2.91
N ALA A 88 4.32 9.67 3.73
CA ALA A 88 4.16 10.87 4.53
C ALA A 88 5.50 11.60 4.69
N ILE A 89 5.43 12.92 4.81
CA ILE A 89 6.54 13.75 5.27
C ILE A 89 6.43 13.78 6.78
N ILE A 90 7.43 13.25 7.49
CA ILE A 90 7.42 13.07 8.93
C ILE A 90 8.49 13.96 9.57
N PHE A 91 8.14 14.65 10.62
CA PHE A 91 9.00 15.60 11.31
C PHE A 91 8.66 15.64 12.80
N GLY A 92 9.55 16.25 13.60
CA GLY A 92 9.27 16.46 15.00
C GLY A 92 8.11 17.45 15.19
N SER A 93 7.21 17.14 16.11
CA SER A 93 6.04 18.01 16.40
C SER A 93 6.42 19.42 16.83
N ASP A 94 7.62 19.58 17.40
CA ASP A 94 8.15 20.87 17.87
C ASP A 94 9.04 21.58 16.84
N SER A 95 9.15 21.02 15.61
CA SER A 95 10.06 21.56 14.57
C SER A 95 9.62 22.89 13.95
N GLY A 96 8.36 23.26 14.13
CA GLY A 96 7.76 24.41 13.42
C GLY A 96 7.30 24.10 12.00
N ILE A 97 7.47 22.87 11.53
CA ILE A 97 7.00 22.43 10.21
C ILE A 97 5.51 22.08 10.33
N SER A 98 4.69 22.63 9.43
CA SER A 98 3.25 22.32 9.33
C SER A 98 2.76 22.20 7.89
N THR A 99 3.46 22.81 6.94
CA THR A 99 3.12 22.79 5.51
C THR A 99 4.37 22.50 4.67
N PRO A 100 4.24 22.09 3.40
CA PRO A 100 5.40 21.90 2.53
C PRO A 100 6.28 23.14 2.37
N ALA A 101 5.70 24.34 2.44
CA ALA A 101 6.45 25.60 2.36
C ALA A 101 7.49 25.74 3.50
N ASP A 102 7.21 25.15 4.65
CA ASP A 102 8.10 25.20 5.82
C ASP A 102 9.37 24.35 5.62
N LEU A 103 9.42 23.51 4.59
CA LEU A 103 10.59 22.69 4.26
C LEU A 103 11.68 23.44 3.52
N LYS A 104 11.41 24.66 3.07
CA LYS A 104 12.42 25.47 2.34
C LYS A 104 13.69 25.62 3.16
N GLY A 105 14.83 25.25 2.57
CA GLY A 105 16.13 25.28 3.22
C GLY A 105 16.40 24.18 4.23
N LYS A 106 15.45 23.28 4.45
CA LYS A 106 15.56 22.17 5.41
C LYS A 106 16.24 20.96 4.77
N LYS A 107 16.83 20.11 5.62
CA LYS A 107 17.36 18.80 5.24
C LYS A 107 16.22 17.78 5.31
N VAL A 108 15.93 17.16 4.18
CA VAL A 108 14.85 16.15 4.07
C VAL A 108 15.43 14.85 3.51
N ALA A 109 15.29 13.76 4.26
CA ALA A 109 15.78 12.47 3.84
C ALA A 109 14.74 11.70 3.03
N VAL A 110 15.22 11.06 1.97
CA VAL A 110 14.51 10.06 1.16
C VAL A 110 15.40 8.83 1.01
N THR A 111 14.85 7.68 0.66
CA THR A 111 15.63 6.44 0.57
C THR A 111 16.51 6.35 -0.69
N SER A 112 16.04 6.95 -1.79
CA SER A 112 16.82 7.08 -3.04
C SER A 112 16.17 8.14 -3.93
N LEU A 113 16.91 8.62 -4.93
CA LEU A 113 16.40 9.58 -5.92
C LEU A 113 15.39 8.95 -6.89
N GLY A 114 15.36 7.64 -7.00
CA GLY A 114 14.38 6.90 -7.80
C GLY A 114 13.22 6.34 -7.01
N SER A 115 13.13 6.66 -5.71
CA SER A 115 12.06 6.15 -4.85
C SER A 115 10.76 6.94 -5.00
N ALA A 116 9.64 6.29 -4.69
CA ALA A 116 8.34 6.98 -4.59
C ALA A 116 8.41 8.16 -3.61
N ASN A 117 9.19 8.03 -2.54
CA ASN A 117 9.35 9.09 -1.53
C ASN A 117 9.97 10.36 -2.10
N TYR A 118 10.94 10.24 -3.00
CA TYR A 118 11.53 11.40 -3.68
C TYR A 118 10.50 12.13 -4.54
N PHE A 119 9.72 11.40 -5.33
CA PHE A 119 8.68 11.99 -6.17
C PHE A 119 7.56 12.63 -5.34
N GLN A 120 7.20 12.03 -4.21
CA GLN A 120 6.23 12.59 -3.26
C GLN A 120 6.72 13.92 -2.69
N LEU A 121 7.99 14.01 -2.30
CA LEU A 121 8.60 15.26 -1.84
C LEU A 121 8.57 16.32 -2.95
N GLN A 122 8.94 15.95 -4.15
CA GLN A 122 8.91 16.84 -5.31
C GLN A 122 7.50 17.42 -5.53
N ALA A 123 6.48 16.56 -5.54
CA ALA A 123 5.09 17.00 -5.70
C ALA A 123 4.64 17.91 -4.56
N ALA A 124 5.02 17.63 -3.32
CA ALA A 124 4.71 18.47 -2.17
C ALA A 124 5.33 19.86 -2.29
N MET A 125 6.60 19.95 -2.72
CA MET A 125 7.28 21.24 -2.92
C MET A 125 6.62 22.03 -4.05
N GLU A 126 6.29 21.39 -5.15
CA GLU A 126 5.63 22.04 -6.29
C GLU A 126 4.24 22.58 -5.91
N SER A 127 3.51 21.90 -5.03
CA SER A 127 2.22 22.36 -4.53
C SER A 127 2.31 23.67 -3.75
N ALA A 128 3.47 23.95 -3.17
CA ALA A 128 3.75 25.19 -2.43
C ALA A 128 4.37 26.30 -3.31
N GLY A 129 4.46 26.07 -4.63
CA GLY A 129 5.11 27.01 -5.56
C GLY A 129 6.62 27.00 -5.49
N LEU A 130 7.20 25.94 -4.90
CA LEU A 130 8.63 25.70 -4.74
C LEU A 130 9.07 24.56 -5.66
N THR A 131 10.36 24.23 -5.61
CA THR A 131 10.90 23.07 -6.33
C THR A 131 11.73 22.21 -5.39
N ILE A 132 12.13 21.04 -5.86
CA ILE A 132 13.01 20.14 -5.09
C ILE A 132 14.36 20.80 -4.76
N ASP A 133 14.79 21.79 -5.53
CA ASP A 133 16.04 22.54 -5.30
C ASP A 133 15.94 23.47 -4.07
N ASP A 134 14.73 23.74 -3.59
CA ASP A 134 14.51 24.54 -2.38
C ASP A 134 14.74 23.78 -1.07
N VAL A 135 14.96 22.47 -1.15
CA VAL A 135 15.28 21.61 0.01
C VAL A 135 16.65 20.97 -0.17
N GLN A 136 17.30 20.61 0.93
CA GLN A 136 18.52 19.81 0.93
C GLN A 136 18.13 18.33 1.02
N VAL A 137 18.12 17.62 -0.11
CA VAL A 137 17.77 16.20 -0.13
C VAL A 137 18.95 15.37 0.35
N GLU A 138 18.71 14.55 1.37
CA GLU A 138 19.68 13.59 1.87
C GLU A 138 19.23 12.17 1.52
N ILE A 139 20.14 11.36 1.02
CA ILE A 139 19.83 9.94 0.74
C ILE A 139 20.20 9.14 1.97
N VAL A 140 19.19 8.54 2.61
CA VAL A 140 19.35 7.73 3.81
C VAL A 140 18.58 6.42 3.64
N GLY A 141 19.28 5.31 3.73
CA GLY A 141 18.68 3.98 3.54
C GLY A 141 17.62 3.65 4.57
N THR A 142 16.75 2.70 4.22
CA THR A 142 15.60 2.27 5.01
C THR A 142 15.96 1.91 6.46
N GLY A 143 17.12 1.31 6.69
CA GLY A 143 17.55 0.91 8.04
C GLY A 143 17.99 2.07 8.95
N ALA A 144 18.26 3.26 8.40
CA ALA A 144 18.81 4.39 9.13
C ALA A 144 17.94 5.65 9.09
N ILE A 145 16.88 5.67 8.27
CA ILE A 145 16.13 6.90 8.02
C ILE A 145 15.38 7.42 9.28
N LEU A 146 14.83 6.53 10.10
CA LEU A 146 14.17 6.94 11.34
C LEU A 146 15.17 7.50 12.35
N THR A 147 16.33 6.88 12.47
CA THR A 147 17.42 7.36 13.35
C THR A 147 17.94 8.70 12.91
N ALA A 148 18.05 8.94 11.60
CA ALA A 148 18.47 10.24 11.08
C ALA A 148 17.53 11.37 11.54
N LEU A 149 16.23 11.11 11.61
CA LEU A 149 15.25 12.06 12.13
C LEU A 149 15.38 12.22 13.65
N THR A 150 15.35 11.12 14.39
CA THR A 150 15.33 11.17 15.87
C THR A 150 16.62 11.75 16.46
N GLU A 151 17.75 11.60 15.78
CA GLU A 151 19.02 12.18 16.19
C GLU A 151 19.28 13.61 15.63
N GLY A 152 18.35 14.17 14.88
CA GLY A 152 18.45 15.52 14.35
C GLY A 152 19.44 15.68 13.20
N GLN A 153 19.82 14.61 12.53
CA GLN A 153 20.69 14.65 11.34
C GLN A 153 19.96 15.26 10.15
N VAL A 154 18.64 15.11 10.11
CA VAL A 154 17.76 15.73 9.13
C VAL A 154 16.57 16.38 9.85
N ASP A 155 15.91 17.34 9.18
CA ASP A 155 14.77 18.05 9.74
C ASP A 155 13.46 17.31 9.49
N ALA A 156 13.39 16.53 8.43
CA ALA A 156 12.22 15.71 8.07
C ALA A 156 12.67 14.49 7.26
N ILE A 157 11.79 13.50 7.20
CA ILE A 157 11.94 12.33 6.32
C ILE A 157 10.68 12.15 5.50
N VAL A 158 10.79 11.53 4.33
CA VAL A 158 9.63 11.05 3.56
C VAL A 158 9.67 9.54 3.59
N PHE A 159 8.68 8.97 4.26
CA PHE A 159 8.64 7.53 4.49
C PHE A 159 7.20 7.08 4.74
N SER A 160 6.98 5.83 5.17
CA SER A 160 5.65 5.32 5.46
C SER A 160 5.00 6.03 6.65
N LYS A 161 3.75 6.46 6.52
CA LYS A 161 2.97 7.06 7.61
C LYS A 161 2.75 6.13 8.81
N LEU A 162 2.96 4.83 8.66
CA LEU A 162 2.95 3.89 9.78
C LEU A 162 4.07 4.22 10.77
N ARG A 163 5.16 4.79 10.31
CA ARG A 163 6.32 5.14 11.12
C ARG A 163 6.04 6.31 12.06
N THR A 164 5.11 7.20 11.72
CA THR A 164 4.69 8.29 12.61
C THR A 164 4.13 7.72 13.91
N ILE A 165 3.30 6.69 13.83
CA ILE A 165 2.74 6.03 15.01
C ILE A 165 3.83 5.30 15.80
N GLU A 166 4.74 4.60 15.12
CA GLU A 166 5.86 3.92 15.78
C GLU A 166 6.77 4.90 16.53
N LEU A 167 7.09 6.04 15.91
CA LEU A 167 7.90 7.10 16.54
C LEU A 167 7.22 7.63 17.80
N ASN A 168 5.94 7.95 17.73
CA ASN A 168 5.20 8.45 18.91
C ASN A 168 5.15 7.40 20.03
N ASN A 169 5.01 6.12 19.69
CA ASN A 169 5.06 5.04 20.69
C ASN A 169 6.46 4.84 21.29
N SER A 170 7.51 5.20 20.57
CA SER A 170 8.88 5.14 21.08
C SER A 170 9.31 6.34 21.90
N GLY A 171 8.42 7.33 22.07
CA GLY A 171 8.68 8.56 22.84
C GLY A 171 9.19 9.74 22.03
N TYR A 172 9.31 9.63 20.71
CA TYR A 172 9.62 10.75 19.84
C TYR A 172 8.31 11.39 19.33
N ALA A 173 8.06 12.64 19.71
CA ALA A 173 6.86 13.36 19.28
C ALA A 173 6.96 13.70 17.78
N ALA A 174 6.25 12.95 16.97
CA ALA A 174 6.22 13.07 15.51
C ALA A 174 4.88 13.57 15.01
N SER A 175 4.93 14.38 13.95
CA SER A 175 3.79 14.82 13.16
C SER A 175 4.05 14.52 11.70
N GLU A 176 3.01 14.59 10.86
CA GLU A 176 3.13 14.25 9.45
C GLU A 176 2.28 15.12 8.55
N ILE A 177 2.71 15.18 7.28
CA ILE A 177 1.92 15.68 6.16
C ILE A 177 1.79 14.49 5.20
N THR A 178 0.57 14.02 4.94
CA THR A 178 0.36 12.87 4.05
C THR A 178 0.62 13.24 2.60
N CYS A 179 1.32 12.37 1.88
CA CYS A 179 1.74 12.64 0.51
C CYS A 179 0.62 12.41 -0.52
N ASP A 180 -0.39 11.61 -0.20
CA ASP A 180 -1.49 11.31 -1.13
C ASP A 180 -2.24 12.57 -1.59
N GLN A 181 -2.28 13.62 -0.78
CA GLN A 181 -2.89 14.89 -1.15
C GLN A 181 -2.14 15.65 -2.26
N PHE A 182 -0.86 15.36 -2.47
CA PHE A 182 -0.04 16.02 -3.50
C PHE A 182 0.23 15.14 -4.71
N LEU A 183 0.36 13.84 -4.47
CA LEU A 183 0.59 12.83 -5.49
C LEU A 183 -0.36 11.67 -5.21
N PRO A 184 -1.60 11.74 -5.73
CA PRO A 184 -2.60 10.70 -5.50
C PRO A 184 -2.09 9.32 -5.90
N SER A 185 -2.22 8.34 -5.01
CA SER A 185 -1.68 7.00 -5.18
C SER A 185 -2.57 5.99 -4.48
N PHE A 186 -2.23 4.72 -4.66
CA PHE A 186 -2.76 3.61 -3.89
C PHE A 186 -1.60 2.86 -3.24
N GLY A 187 -1.86 2.14 -2.16
CA GLY A 187 -0.90 1.22 -1.59
C GLY A 187 -0.98 -0.15 -2.28
N ASN A 188 -1.03 -1.21 -1.49
CA ASN A 188 -1.12 -2.56 -2.03
C ASN A 188 -2.50 -2.84 -2.65
N VAL A 189 -2.46 -3.53 -3.78
CA VAL A 189 -3.64 -3.92 -4.54
C VAL A 189 -3.57 -5.40 -4.92
N LEU A 190 -4.72 -6.03 -5.10
CA LEU A 190 -4.80 -7.41 -5.56
C LEU A 190 -4.78 -7.44 -7.09
N VAL A 191 -3.88 -8.24 -7.63
CA VAL A 191 -3.74 -8.41 -9.08
C VAL A 191 -3.90 -9.87 -9.49
N ALA A 192 -4.38 -10.08 -10.71
CA ALA A 192 -4.46 -11.38 -11.37
C ALA A 192 -4.00 -11.22 -12.83
N GLY A 193 -3.53 -12.27 -13.45
CA GLY A 193 -3.15 -12.25 -14.87
C GLY A 193 -4.37 -12.11 -15.79
N ASP A 194 -4.18 -11.49 -16.95
CA ASP A 194 -5.24 -11.34 -17.95
C ASP A 194 -5.87 -12.71 -18.31
N LYS A 195 -5.04 -13.75 -18.38
CA LYS A 195 -5.50 -15.10 -18.69
C LYS A 195 -6.43 -15.66 -17.62
N LEU A 196 -6.07 -15.54 -16.34
CA LEU A 196 -6.91 -16.02 -15.23
C LEU A 196 -8.25 -15.29 -15.20
N VAL A 197 -8.23 -13.97 -15.37
CA VAL A 197 -9.46 -13.16 -15.41
C VAL A 197 -10.38 -13.57 -16.56
N ALA A 198 -9.82 -13.89 -17.72
CA ALA A 198 -10.59 -14.29 -18.90
C ALA A 198 -11.13 -15.73 -18.82
N GLU A 199 -10.31 -16.65 -18.33
CA GLU A 199 -10.63 -18.09 -18.36
C GLU A 199 -11.35 -18.57 -17.08
N ASP A 200 -11.10 -17.95 -15.93
CA ASP A 200 -11.68 -18.35 -14.64
C ASP A 200 -12.04 -17.14 -13.78
N PRO A 201 -12.96 -16.29 -14.26
CA PRO A 201 -13.40 -15.12 -13.50
C PRO A 201 -14.08 -15.49 -12.18
N GLU A 202 -14.66 -16.68 -12.08
CA GLU A 202 -15.32 -17.16 -10.85
C GLU A 202 -14.34 -17.27 -9.68
N THR A 203 -13.14 -17.80 -9.93
CA THR A 203 -12.09 -17.86 -8.91
C THR A 203 -11.65 -16.46 -8.47
N VAL A 204 -11.53 -15.53 -9.43
CA VAL A 204 -11.16 -14.14 -9.14
C VAL A 204 -12.26 -13.47 -8.29
N ASP A 205 -13.49 -13.59 -8.70
CA ASP A 205 -14.64 -13.00 -8.00
C ASP A 205 -14.80 -13.57 -6.58
N GLY A 206 -14.69 -14.89 -6.45
CA GLY A 206 -14.74 -15.57 -5.16
C GLY A 206 -13.65 -15.14 -4.20
N PHE A 207 -12.43 -14.98 -4.71
CA PHE A 207 -11.33 -14.46 -3.90
C PHE A 207 -11.62 -13.05 -3.38
N CYS A 208 -12.12 -12.18 -4.25
CA CYS A 208 -12.49 -10.80 -3.87
C CYS A 208 -13.63 -10.77 -2.85
N ARG A 209 -14.66 -11.60 -3.01
CA ARG A 209 -15.76 -11.70 -2.03
C ARG A 209 -15.26 -12.13 -0.65
N ALA A 210 -14.42 -13.14 -0.60
CA ALA A 210 -13.83 -13.62 0.66
C ALA A 210 -12.98 -12.55 1.34
N LEU A 211 -12.15 -11.82 0.55
CA LEU A 211 -11.34 -10.73 1.06
C LEU A 211 -12.21 -9.58 1.60
N ASN A 212 -13.26 -9.21 0.88
CA ASN A 212 -14.21 -8.19 1.35
C ASN A 212 -14.88 -8.59 2.67
N LYS A 213 -15.29 -9.84 2.79
CA LYS A 213 -15.90 -10.37 4.01
C LYS A 213 -14.94 -10.26 5.20
N ALA A 214 -13.66 -10.58 4.98
CA ALA A 214 -12.62 -10.46 6.01
C ALA A 214 -12.38 -9.00 6.42
N ILE A 215 -12.28 -8.09 5.47
CA ILE A 215 -12.09 -6.65 5.74
C ILE A 215 -13.29 -6.11 6.54
N GLU A 216 -14.51 -6.41 6.11
CA GLU A 216 -15.72 -5.98 6.81
C GLU A 216 -15.78 -6.51 8.24
N TYR A 217 -15.43 -7.77 8.44
CA TYR A 217 -15.35 -8.38 9.77
C TYR A 217 -14.39 -7.64 10.69
N ILE A 218 -13.20 -7.28 10.20
CA ILE A 218 -12.19 -6.55 10.98
C ILE A 218 -12.69 -5.14 11.31
N ILE A 219 -13.27 -4.44 10.33
CA ILE A 219 -13.82 -3.09 10.50
C ILE A 219 -14.94 -3.09 11.55
N ASP A 220 -15.75 -4.14 11.63
CA ASP A 220 -16.87 -4.27 12.55
C ASP A 220 -16.45 -4.52 14.02
N GLY A 221 -15.19 -4.35 14.34
CA GLY A 221 -14.71 -4.39 15.74
C GLY A 221 -13.86 -5.62 16.08
N HIS A 222 -13.27 -6.28 15.09
CA HIS A 222 -12.47 -7.48 15.29
C HIS A 222 -10.97 -7.29 14.98
N VAL A 223 -10.47 -6.05 15.13
CA VAL A 223 -9.05 -5.73 14.89
C VAL A 223 -8.13 -6.53 15.80
N GLU A 224 -8.42 -6.57 17.10
CA GLU A 224 -7.56 -7.28 18.07
C GLU A 224 -7.51 -8.77 17.77
N GLU A 225 -8.66 -9.39 17.48
CA GLU A 225 -8.75 -10.79 17.09
C GLU A 225 -7.92 -11.09 15.84
N ALA A 226 -8.04 -10.24 14.82
CA ALA A 226 -7.30 -10.38 13.57
C ALA A 226 -5.79 -10.23 13.75
N VAL A 227 -5.37 -9.29 14.59
CA VAL A 227 -3.96 -9.07 14.93
C VAL A 227 -3.40 -10.28 15.70
N ASP A 228 -4.09 -10.73 16.73
CA ASP A 228 -3.64 -11.86 17.56
C ASP A 228 -3.50 -13.15 16.73
N MET A 229 -4.47 -13.45 15.87
CA MET A 229 -4.41 -14.58 14.95
C MET A 229 -3.23 -14.44 13.97
N SER A 230 -3.07 -13.26 13.37
CA SER A 230 -2.00 -13.00 12.40
C SER A 230 -0.61 -13.15 13.02
N ILE A 231 -0.42 -12.63 14.23
CA ILE A 231 0.85 -12.77 14.96
C ILE A 231 1.11 -14.24 15.30
N GLU A 232 0.12 -14.92 15.89
CA GLU A 232 0.29 -16.31 16.33
C GLU A 232 0.63 -17.26 15.18
N LYS A 233 -0.11 -17.15 14.05
CA LYS A 233 -0.03 -18.13 12.96
C LYS A 233 0.91 -17.75 11.82
N TYR A 234 1.13 -16.44 11.59
CA TYR A 234 1.85 -15.98 10.39
C TYR A 234 3.05 -15.08 10.68
N ALA A 235 3.00 -14.27 11.73
CA ALA A 235 4.02 -13.25 12.00
C ALA A 235 4.44 -13.19 13.46
N PRO A 236 4.98 -14.29 14.02
CA PRO A 236 5.30 -14.39 15.46
C PRO A 236 6.35 -13.38 15.93
N THR A 237 7.17 -12.85 15.03
CA THR A 237 8.18 -11.82 15.37
C THR A 237 7.55 -10.49 15.83
N PHE A 238 6.26 -10.31 15.61
CA PHE A 238 5.53 -9.08 16.01
C PHE A 238 4.88 -9.19 17.39
N ALA A 239 5.06 -10.28 18.13
CA ALA A 239 4.40 -10.49 19.42
C ALA A 239 4.61 -9.35 20.41
N GLU A 240 5.83 -8.81 20.51
CA GLU A 240 6.16 -7.68 21.40
C GLU A 240 5.63 -6.33 20.91
N LYS A 241 5.21 -6.24 19.65
CA LYS A 241 4.67 -5.03 19.01
C LYS A 241 3.15 -5.07 18.85
N ARG A 242 2.49 -6.04 19.46
CA ARG A 242 1.07 -6.31 19.28
C ARG A 242 0.20 -5.05 19.46
N ASP A 243 0.40 -4.28 20.53
CA ASP A 243 -0.43 -3.12 20.82
C ASP A 243 -0.23 -1.98 19.81
N VAL A 244 1.00 -1.78 19.34
CA VAL A 244 1.30 -0.80 18.27
C VAL A 244 0.65 -1.23 16.96
N VAL A 245 0.71 -2.52 16.63
CA VAL A 245 0.05 -3.06 15.43
C VAL A 245 -1.46 -2.85 15.49
N VAL A 246 -2.11 -3.12 16.62
CA VAL A 246 -3.53 -2.86 16.82
C VAL A 246 -3.86 -1.39 16.59
N GLN A 247 -3.07 -0.48 17.16
CA GLN A 247 -3.25 0.95 16.97
C GLN A 247 -3.12 1.34 15.49
N ILE A 248 -2.10 0.84 14.79
CA ILE A 248 -1.88 1.12 13.37
C ILE A 248 -3.05 0.61 12.52
N LEU A 249 -3.55 -0.61 12.78
CA LEU A 249 -4.71 -1.10 12.04
C LEU A 249 -5.94 -0.23 12.28
N ASN A 250 -6.22 0.15 13.51
CA ASN A 250 -7.37 1.00 13.82
C ASN A 250 -7.24 2.41 13.22
N ASP A 251 -6.08 3.04 13.36
CA ASP A 251 -5.91 4.46 13.04
C ASP A 251 -5.58 4.70 11.55
N VAL A 252 -4.99 3.72 10.87
CA VAL A 252 -4.58 3.87 9.47
C VAL A 252 -5.37 2.94 8.55
N PHE A 253 -5.30 1.63 8.75
CA PHE A 253 -5.92 0.66 7.82
C PHE A 253 -7.44 0.76 7.80
N VAL A 254 -8.08 0.71 8.96
CA VAL A 254 -9.54 0.81 9.04
C VAL A 254 -10.03 2.16 8.55
N LYS A 255 -9.39 3.24 8.96
CA LYS A 255 -9.88 4.60 8.67
C LYS A 255 -9.57 5.08 7.26
N THR A 256 -8.39 4.75 6.71
CA THR A 256 -7.90 5.40 5.49
C THR A 256 -7.47 4.47 4.36
N LEU A 257 -7.11 3.22 4.64
CA LEU A 257 -6.64 2.29 3.62
C LEU A 257 -7.73 1.38 3.09
N TRP A 258 -8.49 0.72 3.96
CA TRP A 258 -9.54 -0.22 3.54
C TRP A 258 -10.85 0.47 3.20
N GLN A 259 -10.98 1.73 3.52
CA GLN A 259 -12.19 2.52 3.29
C GLN A 259 -11.84 3.89 2.71
N SER A 260 -12.72 4.41 1.89
CA SER A 260 -12.66 5.77 1.32
C SER A 260 -14.08 6.22 1.02
N ASP A 261 -14.26 7.48 0.63
CA ASP A 261 -15.56 7.95 0.15
C ASP A 261 -16.02 7.14 -1.06
N TYR A 262 -15.07 6.76 -1.93
CA TYR A 262 -15.38 5.93 -3.10
C TYR A 262 -15.88 4.53 -2.71
N THR A 263 -15.27 3.88 -1.72
CA THR A 263 -15.71 2.53 -1.29
C THR A 263 -17.02 2.53 -0.52
N LYS A 264 -17.37 3.64 0.13
CA LYS A 264 -18.70 3.77 0.78
C LYS A 264 -19.82 3.68 -0.24
N GLU A 265 -19.62 4.19 -1.43
CA GLU A 265 -20.62 4.15 -2.51
C GLU A 265 -20.51 2.90 -3.38
N ASN A 266 -19.31 2.37 -3.59
CA ASN A 266 -19.04 1.33 -4.58
C ASN A 266 -18.62 -0.01 -3.98
N GLY A 267 -18.42 -0.09 -2.66
CA GLY A 267 -18.04 -1.32 -1.95
C GLY A 267 -16.52 -1.41 -1.67
N ILE A 268 -16.19 -2.20 -0.66
CA ILE A 268 -14.79 -2.47 -0.26
C ILE A 268 -14.01 -3.00 -1.47
N GLY A 269 -12.80 -2.51 -1.65
CA GLY A 269 -11.90 -2.92 -2.73
C GLY A 269 -12.24 -2.34 -4.10
N ALA A 270 -13.26 -1.49 -4.21
CA ALA A 270 -13.62 -0.87 -5.48
C ALA A 270 -12.48 -0.02 -6.03
N SER A 271 -12.28 -0.11 -7.34
CA SER A 271 -11.23 0.62 -8.05
C SER A 271 -11.82 1.89 -8.66
N ASN A 272 -11.39 3.05 -8.17
CA ASN A 272 -11.80 4.35 -8.72
C ASN A 272 -11.05 4.61 -10.04
N PRO A 273 -11.73 4.59 -11.21
CA PRO A 273 -11.05 4.74 -12.50
C PRO A 273 -10.38 6.10 -12.66
N GLU A 274 -10.98 7.15 -12.14
CA GLU A 274 -10.44 8.52 -12.24
C GLU A 274 -9.14 8.66 -11.44
N LYS A 275 -9.10 8.13 -10.21
CA LYS A 275 -7.89 8.15 -9.39
C LYS A 275 -6.79 7.25 -9.99
N TRP A 276 -7.14 6.08 -10.53
CA TRP A 276 -6.19 5.23 -11.24
C TRP A 276 -5.62 5.94 -12.48
N GLN A 277 -6.46 6.64 -13.25
CA GLN A 277 -5.98 7.39 -14.40
C GLN A 277 -5.04 8.53 -13.98
N ALA A 278 -5.34 9.23 -12.89
CA ALA A 278 -4.46 10.26 -12.33
C ALA A 278 -3.10 9.66 -11.94
N LEU A 279 -3.08 8.50 -11.29
CA LEU A 279 -1.83 7.80 -10.94
C LEU A 279 -1.02 7.43 -12.20
N ILE A 280 -1.68 6.92 -13.23
CA ILE A 280 -1.03 6.56 -14.50
C ILE A 280 -0.42 7.80 -15.16
N ASP A 281 -1.18 8.89 -15.27
CA ASP A 281 -0.73 10.12 -15.91
C ASP A 281 0.45 10.76 -15.14
N GLU A 282 0.35 10.84 -13.82
CA GLU A 282 1.44 11.30 -12.95
C GLU A 282 2.68 10.41 -13.03
N SER A 283 2.49 9.10 -13.18
CA SER A 283 3.62 8.17 -13.32
C SER A 283 4.47 8.47 -14.56
N LYS A 284 3.86 8.94 -15.64
CA LYS A 284 4.60 9.43 -16.81
C LYS A 284 5.33 10.74 -16.50
N GLU A 285 4.66 11.70 -15.88
CA GLU A 285 5.25 13.00 -15.58
C GLU A 285 6.49 12.91 -14.68
N ILE A 286 6.46 12.00 -13.70
CA ILE A 286 7.60 11.76 -12.79
C ILE A 286 8.66 10.81 -13.38
N GLY A 287 8.44 10.28 -14.57
CA GLY A 287 9.42 9.42 -15.26
C GLY A 287 9.39 7.95 -14.85
N ASN A 288 8.37 7.49 -14.13
CA ASN A 288 8.22 6.09 -13.76
C ASN A 288 7.80 5.20 -14.95
N ILE A 289 7.06 5.78 -15.89
CA ILE A 289 6.67 5.15 -17.15
C ILE A 289 6.94 6.10 -18.32
N ASP A 290 7.13 5.53 -19.51
CA ASP A 290 7.42 6.30 -20.73
C ASP A 290 6.13 6.76 -21.44
N GLU A 291 5.09 5.93 -21.44
CA GLU A 291 3.81 6.18 -22.08
C GLU A 291 2.66 5.87 -21.12
N THR A 292 1.63 6.71 -21.16
CA THR A 292 0.38 6.46 -20.44
C THR A 292 -0.47 5.41 -21.15
N PHE A 293 -1.44 4.88 -20.43
CA PHE A 293 -2.46 3.98 -20.96
C PHE A 293 -3.79 4.29 -20.29
N ASP A 294 -4.87 3.82 -20.86
CA ASP A 294 -6.21 3.99 -20.29
C ASP A 294 -6.38 3.05 -19.08
N ALA A 295 -6.85 3.60 -17.95
CA ALA A 295 -7.08 2.83 -16.74
C ALA A 295 -8.03 1.63 -16.97
N SER A 296 -8.96 1.74 -17.92
CA SER A 296 -9.87 0.63 -18.28
C SER A 296 -9.14 -0.64 -18.77
N GLU A 297 -7.93 -0.49 -19.30
CA GLU A 297 -7.10 -1.61 -19.72
C GLU A 297 -6.48 -2.36 -18.54
N LEU A 298 -6.43 -1.74 -17.36
CA LEU A 298 -5.83 -2.30 -16.15
C LEU A 298 -6.87 -2.85 -15.17
N LEU A 299 -8.06 -2.25 -15.13
CA LEU A 299 -9.03 -2.51 -14.07
C LEU A 299 -10.02 -3.61 -14.48
N TYR A 300 -10.30 -4.50 -13.53
CA TYR A 300 -11.36 -5.50 -13.62
C TYR A 300 -12.31 -5.32 -12.44
N THR A 301 -13.61 -5.27 -12.71
CA THR A 301 -14.63 -5.18 -11.65
C THR A 301 -15.17 -6.56 -11.36
N PRO A 302 -14.89 -7.16 -10.18
CA PRO A 302 -15.40 -8.47 -9.83
C PRO A 302 -16.91 -8.47 -9.63
N ALA A 303 -17.55 -9.60 -9.91
CA ALA A 303 -18.95 -9.82 -9.59
C ALA A 303 -19.16 -9.89 -8.06
N LYS A 304 -20.27 -9.32 -7.60
CA LYS A 304 -20.66 -9.30 -6.17
C LYS A 304 -21.20 -10.66 -5.72
#